data_6ef2f1419c525f4b7432f274d0a116a4
#
_entry.id   6ef2f1419c525f4b7432f274d0a116a4
#
_cell.length_a   1.000
_cell.length_b   1.000
_cell.length_c   1.000
_cell.angle_alpha   90.00
_cell.angle_beta   90.00
_cell.angle_gamma   90.00
#
_symmetry.space_group_name_H-M   'P 1'
#
loop_
_entity.id
_entity.type
_entity.pdbx_description
1 polymer ?
#
loop_
_entity_poly.entity_id
_entity_poly.type
_entity_poly.pdbx_seq_one_letter_code
_entity_poly.pdbx_strand_id
1 'polypeptide(L)'
;MSDEGAEPEVPEGAAVFPLIPAELGAHPLLLTVLHATVFLSGSDDDVVHPAAADEAVQYLAGYLQRLDGADLRRVREDLACLTAFARQEKWPKQLVQYLKNFLSDYGVGAAEEEAK
;
A
#
# COMPACT_ATOMS: atom_id res chain seq x y z
N MET A 1 -21.09 -15.07 13.97
CA MET A 1 -20.91 -14.40 13.72
C MET A 1 -21.04 -13.84 13.15
N SER A 2 -20.89 -13.89 13.57
CA SER A 2 -20.92 -13.18 13.22
C SER A 2 -20.77 -12.76 12.56
N ASP A 3 -20.74 -12.73 12.65
CA ASP A 3 -20.72 -12.17 12.07
C ASP A 3 -20.72 -11.90 11.26
N GLU A 4 -20.87 -12.32 11.20
CA GLU A 4 -21.22 -12.07 10.41
C GLU A 4 -20.93 -11.24 9.53
N GLY A 5 -21.28 -11.58 8.30
CA GLY A 5 -20.93 -10.37 7.61
C GLY A 5 -20.24 -9.34 8.44
N ALA A 6 -20.05 -9.67 9.61
CA ALA A 6 -19.36 -8.77 10.51
C ALA A 6 -17.93 -8.58 10.05
N GLU A 7 -17.44 -7.35 10.16
CA GLU A 7 -16.05 -7.09 9.86
C GLU A 7 -15.15 -7.82 10.85
N PRO A 8 -14.04 -8.37 10.37
CA PRO A 8 -13.11 -8.99 11.29
C PRO A 8 -12.62 -7.97 12.30
N GLU A 9 -12.49 -8.41 13.53
CA GLU A 9 -11.93 -7.55 14.56
C GLU A 9 -10.47 -7.29 14.25
N VAL A 10 -10.09 -6.03 14.31
CA VAL A 10 -8.70 -5.65 14.11
C VAL A 10 -8.04 -5.55 15.48
N PRO A 11 -6.98 -6.33 15.74
CA PRO A 11 -6.30 -6.23 17.02
C PRO A 11 -5.80 -4.81 17.26
N GLU A 12 -5.83 -4.41 18.51
CA GLU A 12 -5.32 -3.11 18.87
C GLU A 12 -3.84 -3.01 18.48
N GLY A 13 -3.49 -1.90 17.85
CA GLY A 13 -2.12 -1.68 17.38
C GLY A 13 -1.84 -2.17 15.99
N ALA A 14 -2.78 -2.91 15.36
CA ALA A 14 -2.60 -3.35 13.99
C ALA A 14 -3.01 -2.25 13.03
N ALA A 15 -2.15 -1.99 12.04
CA ALA A 15 -2.46 -1.01 10.99
C ALA A 15 -3.17 -1.71 9.84
N VAL A 16 -4.25 -1.12 9.37
CA VAL A 16 -5.06 -1.71 8.30
C VAL A 16 -5.35 -0.66 7.25
N PHE A 17 -5.06 -1.01 6.00
CA PHE A 17 -5.39 -0.15 4.87
C PHE A 17 -6.90 -0.26 4.62
N PRO A 18 -7.59 0.85 4.36
CA PRO A 18 -9.05 0.79 4.15
C PRO A 18 -9.42 -0.05 2.92
N LEU A 19 -10.61 -0.63 2.94
CA LEU A 19 -11.12 -1.38 1.81
C LEU A 19 -11.34 -0.46 0.61
N ILE A 20 -11.02 -0.97 -0.57
CA ILE A 20 -11.13 -0.21 -1.81
C ILE A 20 -12.28 -0.79 -2.64
N PRO A 21 -13.24 0.05 -3.08
CA PRO A 21 -14.35 -0.45 -3.90
C PRO A 21 -13.84 -0.98 -5.24
N ALA A 22 -14.47 -2.05 -5.70
CA ALA A 22 -14.12 -2.64 -6.99
C ALA A 22 -14.32 -1.65 -8.14
N GLU A 23 -15.25 -0.73 -7.98
CA GLU A 23 -15.57 0.24 -9.03
C GLU A 23 -14.40 1.14 -9.39
N LEU A 24 -13.45 1.32 -8.48
CA LEU A 24 -12.27 2.13 -8.79
C LEU A 24 -11.37 1.50 -9.84
N GLY A 25 -11.45 0.19 -10.01
CA GLY A 25 -10.66 -0.48 -11.04
C GLY A 25 -9.19 -0.64 -10.74
N ALA A 26 -8.76 -0.39 -9.51
CA ALA A 26 -7.37 -0.59 -9.15
C ALA A 26 -7.01 -2.07 -9.22
N HIS A 27 -5.79 -2.35 -9.64
CA HIS A 27 -5.33 -3.72 -9.82
C HIS A 27 -5.30 -4.46 -8.49
N PRO A 28 -5.89 -5.66 -8.41
CA PRO A 28 -5.94 -6.38 -7.13
C PRO A 28 -4.58 -6.69 -6.53
N LEU A 29 -3.56 -6.96 -7.36
CA LEU A 29 -2.22 -7.21 -6.82
C LEU A 29 -1.65 -5.98 -6.14
N LEU A 30 -1.91 -4.79 -6.71
CA LEU A 30 -1.47 -3.56 -6.07
C LEU A 30 -2.16 -3.39 -4.72
N LEU A 31 -3.47 -3.63 -4.66
CA LEU A 31 -4.19 -3.52 -3.41
C LEU A 31 -3.66 -4.49 -2.36
N THR A 32 -3.31 -5.70 -2.79
CA THR A 32 -2.71 -6.70 -1.92
C THR A 32 -1.41 -6.18 -1.30
N VAL A 33 -0.55 -5.57 -2.13
CA VAL A 33 0.72 -5.05 -1.66
C VAL A 33 0.50 -3.88 -0.70
N LEU A 34 -0.44 -2.99 -1.03
CA LEU A 34 -0.71 -1.83 -0.16
C LEU A 34 -1.18 -2.29 1.22
N HIS A 35 -2.09 -3.25 1.27
CA HIS A 35 -2.54 -3.78 2.55
C HIS A 35 -1.39 -4.42 3.33
N ALA A 36 -0.54 -5.20 2.64
CA ALA A 36 0.56 -5.87 3.30
C ALA A 36 1.58 -4.87 3.86
N THR A 37 1.95 -3.87 3.08
CA THR A 37 2.97 -2.91 3.53
C THR A 37 2.46 -2.03 4.66
N VAL A 38 1.18 -1.64 4.61
CA VAL A 38 0.62 -0.85 5.71
C VAL A 38 0.64 -1.68 6.99
N PHE A 39 0.23 -2.94 6.91
CA PHE A 39 0.23 -3.79 8.08
C PHE A 39 1.64 -3.97 8.66
N LEU A 40 2.60 -4.29 7.78
CA LEU A 40 3.96 -4.58 8.22
C LEU A 40 4.67 -3.35 8.78
N SER A 41 4.48 -2.20 8.14
CA SER A 41 5.24 -0.99 8.51
C SER A 41 4.53 -0.12 9.53
N GLY A 42 3.21 -0.21 9.61
CA GLY A 42 2.44 0.68 10.45
C GLY A 42 1.96 0.10 11.76
N SER A 43 2.05 -1.23 11.93
CA SER A 43 1.56 -1.86 13.15
C SER A 43 2.54 -1.70 14.31
N ASP A 44 2.01 -1.74 15.54
CA ASP A 44 2.85 -1.64 16.73
C ASP A 44 3.76 -2.84 16.86
N ASP A 45 4.84 -2.66 17.60
CA ASP A 45 5.83 -3.71 17.84
C ASP A 45 5.21 -4.94 18.50
N ASP A 46 4.15 -4.75 19.26
CA ASP A 46 3.45 -5.86 19.91
C ASP A 46 2.70 -6.74 18.91
N VAL A 47 2.34 -6.18 17.77
CA VAL A 47 1.58 -6.89 16.74
C VAL A 47 2.50 -7.51 15.72
N VAL A 48 3.50 -6.75 15.26
CA VAL A 48 4.45 -7.19 14.24
C VAL A 48 5.85 -6.91 14.74
N HIS A 49 6.69 -7.95 14.79
CA HIS A 49 8.08 -7.79 15.22
C HIS A 49 8.82 -6.88 14.23
N PRO A 50 9.43 -5.78 14.70
CA PRO A 50 10.00 -4.79 13.77
C PRO A 50 11.07 -5.36 12.84
N ALA A 51 11.96 -6.19 13.34
CA ALA A 51 13.01 -6.75 12.50
C ALA A 51 12.44 -7.67 11.43
N ALA A 52 11.42 -8.46 11.78
CA ALA A 52 10.77 -9.33 10.81
C ALA A 52 10.03 -8.51 9.76
N ALA A 53 9.38 -7.44 10.19
CA ALA A 53 8.67 -6.55 9.26
C ALA A 53 9.64 -5.91 8.29
N ASP A 54 10.77 -5.41 8.79
CA ASP A 54 11.77 -4.78 7.94
C ASP A 54 12.28 -5.75 6.88
N GLU A 55 12.55 -6.98 7.28
CA GLU A 55 13.02 -7.98 6.33
C GLU A 55 11.97 -8.27 5.26
N ALA A 56 10.73 -8.43 5.67
CA ALA A 56 9.65 -8.69 4.71
C ALA A 56 9.48 -7.53 3.74
N VAL A 57 9.53 -6.30 4.24
CA VAL A 57 9.37 -5.11 3.40
C VAL A 57 10.53 -5.01 2.41
N GLN A 58 11.73 -5.39 2.81
CA GLN A 58 12.87 -5.36 1.88
C GLN A 58 12.66 -6.31 0.70
N TYR A 59 12.11 -7.50 0.95
CA TYR A 59 11.79 -8.41 -0.15
C TYR A 59 10.72 -7.82 -1.05
N LEU A 60 9.68 -7.26 -0.45
CA LEU A 60 8.60 -6.64 -1.24
C LEU A 60 9.16 -5.50 -2.10
N ALA A 61 10.00 -4.65 -1.51
CA ALA A 61 10.58 -3.54 -2.25
C ALA A 61 11.44 -4.04 -3.41
N GLY A 62 12.21 -5.11 -3.17
CA GLY A 62 13.03 -5.67 -4.23
C GLY A 62 12.23 -6.13 -5.44
N TYR A 63 11.09 -6.78 -5.19
CA TYR A 63 10.22 -7.19 -6.28
C TYR A 63 9.55 -5.99 -6.95
N LEU A 64 9.12 -5.02 -6.14
CA LEU A 64 8.48 -3.83 -6.71
C LEU A 64 9.43 -3.07 -7.63
N GLN A 65 10.71 -3.08 -7.31
CA GLN A 65 11.70 -2.38 -8.13
C GLN A 65 11.87 -3.00 -9.51
N ARG A 66 11.33 -4.19 -9.74
CA ARG A 66 11.33 -4.82 -11.06
C ARG A 66 10.25 -4.27 -11.98
N LEU A 67 9.33 -3.46 -11.43
CA LEU A 67 8.27 -2.87 -12.26
C LEU A 67 8.86 -1.91 -13.27
N ASP A 68 8.43 -2.02 -14.51
CA ASP A 68 8.86 -1.11 -15.57
C ASP A 68 7.79 -1.07 -16.67
N GLY A 69 8.00 -0.21 -17.63
CA GLY A 69 7.15 -0.14 -18.82
C GLY A 69 5.68 0.01 -18.49
N ALA A 70 4.87 -0.80 -19.13
CA ALA A 70 3.41 -0.72 -19.01
C ALA A 70 2.95 -1.05 -17.60
N ASP A 71 3.61 -2.00 -16.94
CA ASP A 71 3.24 -2.37 -15.58
C ASP A 71 3.45 -1.21 -14.62
N LEU A 72 4.58 -0.54 -14.72
CA LEU A 72 4.86 0.61 -13.86
C LEU A 72 3.88 1.75 -14.14
N ARG A 73 3.57 1.97 -15.43
CA ARG A 73 2.60 3.01 -15.80
C ARG A 73 1.24 2.71 -15.18
N ARG A 74 0.81 1.45 -15.24
CA ARG A 74 -0.47 1.05 -14.67
C ARG A 74 -0.49 1.30 -13.15
N VAL A 75 0.60 0.96 -12.46
CA VAL A 75 0.68 1.17 -11.02
C VAL A 75 0.61 2.66 -10.69
N ARG A 76 1.31 3.48 -11.47
CA ARG A 76 1.27 4.93 -11.25
C ARG A 76 -0.14 5.48 -11.43
N GLU A 77 -0.83 5.02 -12.45
CA GLU A 77 -2.21 5.46 -12.69
C GLU A 77 -3.14 5.02 -11.57
N ASP A 78 -3.00 3.78 -11.13
CA ASP A 78 -3.82 3.27 -10.04
C ASP A 78 -3.56 4.03 -8.76
N LEU A 79 -2.30 4.33 -8.44
CA LEU A 79 -1.96 5.08 -7.23
C LEU A 79 -2.51 6.49 -7.29
N ALA A 80 -2.48 7.13 -8.46
CA ALA A 80 -3.06 8.46 -8.61
C ALA A 80 -4.57 8.43 -8.36
N CYS A 81 -5.24 7.42 -8.89
CA CYS A 81 -6.66 7.24 -8.68
C CYS A 81 -6.97 7.01 -7.21
N LEU A 82 -6.20 6.15 -6.56
CA LEU A 82 -6.39 5.87 -5.13
C LEU A 82 -6.13 7.11 -4.28
N THR A 83 -5.13 7.90 -4.64
CA THR A 83 -4.83 9.13 -3.91
C THR A 83 -5.99 10.12 -4.01
N ALA A 84 -6.57 10.27 -5.20
CA ALA A 84 -7.73 11.13 -5.39
C ALA A 84 -8.93 10.63 -4.58
N PHE A 85 -9.15 9.32 -4.61
CA PHE A 85 -10.23 8.71 -3.83
C PHE A 85 -10.03 8.96 -2.33
N ALA A 86 -8.79 8.78 -1.85
CA ALA A 86 -8.48 8.99 -0.44
C ALA A 86 -8.77 10.41 0.00
N ARG A 87 -8.42 11.39 -0.85
CA ARG A 87 -8.72 12.79 -0.54
C ARG A 87 -10.20 13.06 -0.53
N GLN A 88 -10.91 12.48 -1.47
CA GLN A 88 -12.36 12.65 -1.55
C GLN A 88 -13.06 12.06 -0.32
N GLU A 89 -12.57 10.92 0.16
CA GLU A 89 -13.11 10.25 1.33
C GLU A 89 -12.54 10.79 2.63
N LYS A 90 -11.68 11.78 2.55
CA LYS A 90 -11.10 12.45 3.72
C LYS A 90 -10.33 11.50 4.63
N TRP A 91 -9.53 10.64 4.01
CA TRP A 91 -8.66 9.74 4.78
C TRP A 91 -7.61 10.54 5.55
N PRO A 92 -7.03 9.96 6.61
CA PRO A 92 -5.94 10.62 7.33
C PRO A 92 -4.81 11.03 6.40
N LYS A 93 -4.18 12.16 6.71
CA LYS A 93 -3.11 12.68 5.85
C LYS A 93 -1.98 11.70 5.66
N GLN A 94 -1.67 10.91 6.71
CA GLN A 94 -0.60 9.92 6.61
C GLN A 94 -0.87 8.91 5.51
N LEU A 95 -2.13 8.47 5.36
CA LEU A 95 -2.47 7.52 4.31
C LEU A 95 -2.39 8.14 2.94
N VAL A 96 -2.84 9.40 2.80
CA VAL A 96 -2.73 10.09 1.52
C VAL A 96 -1.27 10.24 1.12
N GLN A 97 -0.41 10.66 2.06
CA GLN A 97 1.02 10.79 1.78
C GLN A 97 1.65 9.45 1.45
N TYR A 98 1.23 8.40 2.15
CA TYR A 98 1.71 7.06 1.88
C TYR A 98 1.45 6.67 0.41
N LEU A 99 0.23 6.92 -0.07
CA LEU A 99 -0.10 6.61 -1.47
C LEU A 99 0.71 7.46 -2.45
N LYS A 100 0.83 8.75 -2.15
CA LYS A 100 1.58 9.65 -3.04
C LYS A 100 3.04 9.25 -3.16
N ASN A 101 3.63 8.81 -2.06
CA ASN A 101 5.06 8.58 -1.99
C ASN A 101 5.42 7.09 -2.12
N PHE A 102 4.43 6.23 -2.35
CA PHE A 102 4.64 4.79 -2.30
C PHE A 102 5.80 4.34 -3.18
N LEU A 103 5.78 4.73 -4.45
CA LEU A 103 6.81 4.26 -5.37
C LEU A 103 8.20 4.80 -5.00
N SER A 104 8.27 6.09 -4.68
CA SER A 104 9.57 6.66 -4.33
C SER A 104 10.11 6.11 -3.03
N ASP A 105 9.22 5.85 -2.06
CA ASP A 105 9.65 5.28 -0.77
C ASP A 105 10.26 3.90 -0.94
N TYR A 106 9.81 3.14 -1.93
CA TYR A 106 10.35 1.81 -2.17
C TYR A 106 11.36 1.77 -3.32
N GLY A 107 11.75 2.94 -3.81
CA GLY A 107 12.78 3.03 -4.85
C GLY A 107 12.33 2.55 -6.23
N VAL A 108 11.01 2.54 -6.46
CA VAL A 108 10.46 2.05 -7.71
C VAL A 108 10.48 3.16 -8.76
N GLY A 109 10.97 2.83 -9.95
CA GLY A 109 10.98 3.79 -11.05
C GLY A 109 12.07 4.84 -10.96
N ALA A 110 13.00 4.71 -10.02
CA ALA A 110 14.06 5.71 -9.86
C ALA A 110 14.89 5.84 -11.12
N ALA A 111 15.19 4.71 -11.76
CA ALA A 111 16.01 4.75 -12.98
C ALA A 111 15.31 5.49 -14.11
N GLU A 112 13.98 5.30 -14.23
CA GLU A 112 13.22 6.02 -15.25
C GLU A 112 13.18 7.51 -14.97
N GLU A 113 13.02 7.87 -13.70
CA GLU A 113 12.99 9.28 -13.31
C GLU A 113 14.33 9.95 -13.58
N GLU A 114 15.41 9.24 -13.30
CA GLU A 114 16.74 9.77 -13.53
C GLU A 114 17.04 9.93 -15.02
N ALA A 115 16.45 9.08 -15.84
CA ALA A 115 16.66 9.15 -17.27
C ALA A 115 16.05 10.39 -17.90
N LYS A 116 15.14 11.03 -17.21
CA LYS A 116 14.54 12.26 -17.70
C LYS A 116 15.47 13.43 -17.43
#